data_1a299b7e10363ab97d2ee2ee996c81d2
#
_entry.id   1a299b7e10363ab97d2ee2ee996c81d2
#
_cell.length_a   1.000
_cell.length_b   1.000
_cell.length_c   1.000
_cell.angle_alpha   90.00
_cell.angle_beta   90.00
_cell.angle_gamma   90.00
#
_symmetry.space_group_name_H-M   'P 1'
#
loop_
_entity.id
_entity.type
_entity.pdbx_description
1 polymer ?
#
loop_
_entity_poly.entity_id
_entity_poly.type
_entity_poly.pdbx_seq_one_letter_code
_entity_poly.pdbx_strand_id
1 'polypeptide(L)'
;MAAEENTTYQEIYDPFIWDRPTHFNFANDVIDKWASKDKKKPAIFWVDDKGNEKSRTFTDISTHSKKISNALSTSGVERGDVVIVILGREIEWWEIFTAVLRMGAVISPGTTQLSAKDVEYRFNAAKATCIVTNFANAAKVDEIAENCPTLKTKVLIDGSVDGWLNYSDLLTQFSDDFPDIKTAADEESMCYFTSGTTGYPKMTIHNHSYAIAHQVTGPYWLNLGETDLHWNISDTGWAKAAWSSYYGPWTCGATLFIHHGPGFSAAETLSLIEKFPITTMCGAPTIYRMLVLEDLNKYDFTGLRHCVGAGEPLNPEIIGTWKTATGLTIRDGYGQTETGILCGNFHFMEPKFGSMGKPAPGIHLAIIDDAGKEVSTNTEGDIAVKLVPEKPQGLFKEYKNDAERTADTRRGDWYITGDRAYADDEGYFWFVSRADDVILSAGYRIGPFEVESALIEHAAVAESAVVSSPDDTRGEVVKAFIVLAPGYKGSDELSKELQDHVKNVTAPYKYPRKLEFIDALPKTVSGKIRRIELREQEWNS
;
A
#
# COMPACT_ATOMS: atom_id res chain seq x y z
N MET A 1 -17.69 4.41 13.80
CA MET A 1 -18.52 3.53 14.66
C MET A 1 -18.18 2.10 14.26
N ALA A 2 -17.78 1.25 15.20
CA ALA A 2 -17.64 -0.17 14.90
C ALA A 2 -19.02 -0.72 14.50
N ALA A 3 -19.07 -1.61 13.50
CA ALA A 3 -20.33 -2.28 13.16
C ALA A 3 -20.75 -3.16 14.35
N GLU A 4 -22.04 -3.14 14.71
CA GLU A 4 -22.58 -4.02 15.76
C GLU A 4 -22.46 -5.48 15.32
N GLU A 5 -22.30 -6.40 16.28
CA GLU A 5 -22.37 -7.85 16.00
C GLU A 5 -23.71 -8.15 15.32
N ASN A 6 -23.66 -8.74 14.11
CA ASN A 6 -24.76 -9.07 13.19
C ASN A 6 -25.15 -8.00 12.15
N THR A 7 -24.44 -6.89 12.01
CA THR A 7 -24.70 -5.95 10.91
C THR A 7 -24.27 -6.57 9.58
N THR A 8 -25.15 -6.57 8.59
CA THR A 8 -24.87 -7.10 7.25
C THR A 8 -24.11 -6.09 6.39
N TYR A 9 -23.45 -6.57 5.36
CA TYR A 9 -22.78 -5.70 4.38
C TYR A 9 -23.73 -4.63 3.82
N GLN A 10 -24.95 -5.01 3.47
CA GLN A 10 -25.92 -4.11 2.83
C GLN A 10 -26.38 -3.00 3.77
N GLU A 11 -26.55 -3.31 5.07
CA GLU A 11 -26.93 -2.32 6.09
C GLU A 11 -25.86 -1.25 6.33
N ILE A 12 -24.59 -1.53 5.97
CA ILE A 12 -23.50 -0.54 6.04
C ILE A 12 -23.34 0.17 4.71
N TYR A 13 -23.40 -0.57 3.60
CA TYR A 13 -23.09 -0.06 2.27
C TYR A 13 -24.17 0.92 1.76
N ASP A 14 -25.45 0.56 1.84
CA ASP A 14 -26.54 1.34 1.23
C ASP A 14 -26.74 2.73 1.87
N PRO A 15 -26.72 2.88 3.22
CA PRO A 15 -26.92 4.19 3.83
C PRO A 15 -25.65 5.04 3.89
N PHE A 16 -24.50 4.53 3.43
CA PHE A 16 -23.24 5.23 3.61
C PHE A 16 -23.14 6.50 2.78
N ILE A 17 -22.86 7.61 3.45
CA ILE A 17 -22.65 8.92 2.82
C ILE A 17 -21.31 9.48 3.32
N TRP A 18 -20.48 9.93 2.37
CA TRP A 18 -19.21 10.58 2.69
C TRP A 18 -19.42 11.92 3.39
N ASP A 19 -18.67 12.15 4.47
CA ASP A 19 -18.47 13.50 4.99
C ASP A 19 -17.67 14.35 3.96
N ARG A 20 -18.12 15.59 3.74
CA ARG A 20 -17.54 16.49 2.73
C ARG A 20 -17.34 17.89 3.31
N PRO A 21 -16.45 18.04 4.31
CA PRO A 21 -16.15 19.33 4.87
C PRO A 21 -15.46 20.22 3.82
N THR A 22 -15.70 21.53 3.88
CA THR A 22 -14.98 22.51 3.04
C THR A 22 -13.52 22.68 3.46
N HIS A 23 -13.22 22.44 4.75
CA HIS A 23 -11.89 22.48 5.30
C HIS A 23 -11.64 21.20 6.11
N PHE A 24 -10.47 20.64 5.94
CA PHE A 24 -10.04 19.48 6.70
C PHE A 24 -8.52 19.46 6.81
N ASN A 25 -8.02 19.24 8.03
CA ASN A 25 -6.60 19.02 8.30
C ASN A 25 -6.46 17.87 9.31
N PHE A 26 -5.87 16.75 8.88
CA PHE A 26 -5.79 15.55 9.72
C PHE A 26 -5.10 15.80 11.06
N ALA A 27 -4.09 16.67 11.09
CA ALA A 27 -3.40 17.03 12.32
C ALA A 27 -4.34 17.71 13.34
N ASN A 28 -5.14 18.67 12.87
CA ASN A 28 -6.05 19.44 13.74
C ASN A 28 -7.33 18.65 14.03
N ASP A 29 -7.91 18.03 12.98
CA ASP A 29 -9.25 17.41 13.04
C ASP A 29 -9.25 16.01 13.61
N VAL A 30 -8.10 15.33 13.65
CA VAL A 30 -7.98 13.97 14.18
C VAL A 30 -6.97 13.89 15.31
N ILE A 31 -5.70 14.27 15.08
CA ILE A 31 -4.64 14.11 16.08
C ILE A 31 -4.91 14.97 17.32
N ASP A 32 -5.21 16.26 17.12
CA ASP A 32 -5.46 17.18 18.25
C ASP A 32 -6.75 16.85 18.99
N LYS A 33 -7.77 16.28 18.31
CA LYS A 33 -8.99 15.79 18.97
C LYS A 33 -8.69 14.61 19.90
N TRP A 34 -7.89 13.64 19.46
CA TRP A 34 -7.47 12.53 20.32
C TRP A 34 -6.63 13.00 21.49
N ALA A 35 -5.66 13.89 21.25
CA ALA A 35 -4.82 14.50 22.28
C ALA A 35 -5.65 15.25 23.33
N SER A 36 -6.72 15.93 22.91
CA SER A 36 -7.62 16.67 23.80
C SER A 36 -8.56 15.76 24.57
N LYS A 37 -9.02 14.65 23.96
CA LYS A 37 -9.93 13.67 24.56
C LYS A 37 -9.27 12.92 25.72
N ASP A 38 -8.00 12.51 25.53
CA ASP A 38 -7.20 11.84 26.55
C ASP A 38 -5.71 12.14 26.34
N LYS A 39 -5.15 12.91 27.26
CA LYS A 39 -3.73 13.32 27.21
C LYS A 39 -2.73 12.16 27.27
N LYS A 40 -3.15 11.01 27.78
CA LYS A 40 -2.32 9.81 27.94
C LYS A 40 -2.59 8.75 26.88
N LYS A 41 -3.54 9.00 25.96
CA LYS A 41 -3.89 8.03 24.91
C LYS A 41 -2.68 7.68 24.08
N PRO A 42 -2.26 6.39 24.03
CA PRO A 42 -1.12 5.97 23.25
C PRO A 42 -1.42 6.09 21.76
N ALA A 43 -0.45 6.59 21.00
CA ALA A 43 -0.49 6.69 19.53
C ALA A 43 0.50 5.72 18.89
N ILE A 44 1.68 5.55 19.49
CA ILE A 44 2.76 4.69 18.98
C ILE A 44 3.36 3.88 20.13
N PHE A 45 3.58 2.58 19.88
CA PHE A 45 4.47 1.70 20.62
C PHE A 45 5.54 1.18 19.65
N TRP A 46 6.78 1.57 19.86
CA TRP A 46 7.91 1.32 18.96
C TRP A 46 8.95 0.42 19.61
N VAL A 47 9.46 -0.54 18.84
CA VAL A 47 10.48 -1.48 19.28
C VAL A 47 11.56 -1.60 18.20
N ASP A 48 12.84 -1.62 18.57
CA ASP A 48 13.93 -1.91 17.64
C ASP A 48 14.37 -3.39 17.69
N ASP A 49 15.29 -3.76 16.79
CA ASP A 49 15.91 -5.11 16.71
C ASP A 49 16.74 -5.49 17.94
N LYS A 50 17.08 -4.51 18.80
CA LYS A 50 17.81 -4.72 20.07
C LYS A 50 16.87 -4.85 21.26
N GLY A 51 15.55 -4.71 21.03
CA GLY A 51 14.53 -4.75 22.07
C GLY A 51 14.38 -3.45 22.87
N ASN A 52 14.92 -2.33 22.38
CA ASN A 52 14.65 -1.04 23.00
C ASN A 52 13.23 -0.60 22.65
N GLU A 53 12.49 -0.15 23.66
CA GLU A 53 11.09 0.26 23.52
C GLU A 53 10.95 1.78 23.69
N LYS A 54 10.11 2.39 22.87
CA LYS A 54 9.71 3.79 22.98
C LYS A 54 8.21 3.91 22.75
N SER A 55 7.59 4.93 23.30
CA SER A 55 6.16 5.23 23.07
C SER A 55 5.94 6.70 22.80
N ARG A 56 4.82 6.99 22.14
CA ARG A 56 4.27 8.35 21.98
C ARG A 56 2.78 8.32 22.25
N THR A 57 2.31 9.33 22.94
CA THR A 57 0.88 9.62 23.04
C THR A 57 0.43 10.51 21.87
N PHE A 58 -0.89 10.62 21.64
CA PHE A 58 -1.41 11.61 20.70
C PHE A 58 -1.03 13.05 21.11
N THR A 59 -0.90 13.30 22.41
CA THR A 59 -0.39 14.59 22.92
C THR A 59 1.04 14.85 22.49
N ASP A 60 1.92 13.84 22.54
CA ASP A 60 3.30 13.97 22.06
C ASP A 60 3.33 14.25 20.56
N ILE A 61 2.56 13.50 19.76
CA ILE A 61 2.46 13.71 18.30
C ILE A 61 1.96 15.14 18.00
N SER A 62 0.92 15.61 18.70
CA SER A 62 0.40 16.98 18.55
C SER A 62 1.46 18.02 18.88
N THR A 63 2.10 17.90 20.04
CA THR A 63 3.12 18.86 20.53
C THR A 63 4.35 18.86 19.63
N HIS A 64 4.90 17.69 19.28
CA HIS A 64 6.08 17.59 18.43
C HIS A 64 5.78 18.12 17.03
N SER A 65 4.64 17.76 16.43
CA SER A 65 4.28 18.28 15.11
C SER A 65 4.15 19.80 15.06
N LYS A 66 3.65 20.45 16.12
CA LYS A 66 3.59 21.92 16.22
C LYS A 66 4.96 22.55 16.27
N LYS A 67 5.88 21.99 17.08
CA LYS A 67 7.27 22.44 17.17
C LYS A 67 8.00 22.31 15.83
N ILE A 68 7.84 21.14 15.16
CA ILE A 68 8.43 20.89 13.86
C ILE A 68 7.84 21.86 12.81
N SER A 69 6.53 22.11 12.82
CA SER A 69 5.89 23.07 11.92
C SER A 69 6.46 24.49 12.10
N ASN A 70 6.67 24.95 13.35
CA ASN A 70 7.32 26.23 13.63
C ASN A 70 8.75 26.28 13.10
N ALA A 71 9.51 25.20 13.29
CA ALA A 71 10.89 25.11 12.83
C ALA A 71 10.99 25.14 11.30
N LEU A 72 10.19 24.32 10.60
CA LEU A 72 10.16 24.26 9.15
C LEU A 72 9.72 25.60 8.54
N SER A 73 8.69 26.23 9.12
CA SER A 73 8.23 27.57 8.68
C SER A 73 9.33 28.62 8.84
N THR A 74 10.03 28.63 9.99
CA THR A 74 11.16 29.54 10.24
C THR A 74 12.32 29.29 9.28
N SER A 75 12.48 28.05 8.81
CA SER A 75 13.53 27.66 7.85
C SER A 75 13.11 27.87 6.38
N GLY A 76 11.97 28.51 6.14
CA GLY A 76 11.50 28.92 4.81
C GLY A 76 10.68 27.89 4.07
N VAL A 77 10.11 26.90 4.76
CA VAL A 77 9.08 26.01 4.19
C VAL A 77 7.72 26.68 4.37
N GLU A 78 6.99 26.82 3.28
CA GLU A 78 5.71 27.52 3.21
C GLU A 78 4.54 26.55 2.93
N ARG A 79 3.31 27.02 3.11
CA ARG A 79 2.10 26.29 2.71
C ARG A 79 2.16 25.98 1.21
N GLY A 80 1.85 24.72 0.85
CA GLY A 80 1.92 24.21 -0.52
C GLY A 80 3.31 23.76 -0.99
N ASP A 81 4.37 24.05 -0.23
CA ASP A 81 5.70 23.52 -0.51
C ASP A 81 5.75 22.00 -0.36
N VAL A 82 6.53 21.33 -1.18
CA VAL A 82 6.73 19.88 -1.09
C VAL A 82 7.89 19.56 -0.16
N VAL A 83 7.63 18.71 0.83
CA VAL A 83 8.61 18.17 1.77
C VAL A 83 8.82 16.68 1.47
N ILE A 84 10.01 16.32 1.02
CA ILE A 84 10.39 14.91 0.80
C ILE A 84 10.83 14.30 2.13
N VAL A 85 10.31 13.11 2.46
CA VAL A 85 10.66 12.38 3.69
C VAL A 85 11.18 10.99 3.32
N ILE A 86 12.48 10.76 3.56
CA ILE A 86 13.15 9.47 3.29
C ILE A 86 13.59 8.89 4.63
N LEU A 87 12.66 8.24 5.29
CA LEU A 87 12.83 7.60 6.59
C LEU A 87 12.27 6.19 6.56
N GLY A 88 12.86 5.30 7.35
CA GLY A 88 12.31 3.98 7.60
C GLY A 88 11.20 4.02 8.66
N ARG A 89 11.26 3.07 9.60
CA ARG A 89 10.27 2.96 10.68
C ARG A 89 10.75 3.70 11.94
N GLU A 90 11.39 4.85 11.77
CA GLU A 90 11.72 5.80 12.84
C GLU A 90 10.47 6.57 13.26
N ILE A 91 10.29 6.81 14.57
CA ILE A 91 9.09 7.51 15.12
C ILE A 91 8.94 8.91 14.50
N GLU A 92 10.03 9.54 14.17
CA GLU A 92 10.13 10.85 13.55
C GLU A 92 9.35 10.94 12.23
N TRP A 93 9.19 9.83 11.50
CA TRP A 93 8.39 9.80 10.27
C TRP A 93 6.93 10.24 10.53
N TRP A 94 6.30 9.74 11.61
CA TRP A 94 4.91 10.06 11.96
C TRP A 94 4.76 11.50 12.47
N GLU A 95 5.73 11.97 13.25
CA GLU A 95 5.74 13.32 13.80
C GLU A 95 5.92 14.36 12.67
N ILE A 96 6.85 14.11 11.73
CA ILE A 96 7.10 14.96 10.56
C ILE A 96 5.93 14.94 9.59
N PHE A 97 5.36 13.75 9.31
CA PHE A 97 4.18 13.60 8.45
C PHE A 97 3.04 14.50 8.98
N THR A 98 2.79 14.43 10.28
CA THR A 98 1.77 15.25 10.94
C THR A 98 2.10 16.74 10.87
N ALA A 99 3.37 17.13 11.05
CA ALA A 99 3.80 18.53 11.00
C ALA A 99 3.63 19.14 9.60
N VAL A 100 4.00 18.41 8.56
CA VAL A 100 3.87 18.86 7.16
C VAL A 100 2.39 19.05 6.80
N LEU A 101 1.51 18.12 7.17
CA LEU A 101 0.06 18.29 6.97
C LEU A 101 -0.48 19.47 7.76
N ARG A 102 -0.04 19.65 9.03
CA ARG A 102 -0.47 20.74 9.91
C ARG A 102 -0.25 22.10 9.30
N MET A 103 0.92 22.33 8.70
CA MET A 103 1.25 23.60 8.08
C MET A 103 0.66 23.80 6.66
N GLY A 104 -0.08 22.82 6.14
CA GLY A 104 -0.64 22.85 4.78
C GLY A 104 0.42 22.69 3.69
N ALA A 105 1.58 22.13 4.02
CA ALA A 105 2.57 21.70 3.05
C ALA A 105 2.24 20.30 2.50
N VAL A 106 2.88 19.90 1.42
CA VAL A 106 2.64 18.64 0.71
C VAL A 106 3.72 17.64 1.11
N ILE A 107 3.33 16.54 1.76
CA ILE A 107 4.29 15.49 2.11
C ILE A 107 4.53 14.54 0.95
N SER A 108 5.81 14.20 0.71
CA SER A 108 6.21 13.20 -0.29
C SER A 108 7.10 12.12 0.33
N PRO A 109 6.53 11.01 0.82
CA PRO A 109 7.30 9.91 1.36
C PRO A 109 8.09 9.16 0.30
N GLY A 110 9.30 8.73 0.66
CA GLY A 110 10.16 7.88 -0.15
C GLY A 110 10.82 6.80 0.67
N THR A 111 11.09 5.64 0.06
CA THR A 111 11.83 4.56 0.72
C THR A 111 13.31 4.93 0.89
N THR A 112 13.95 4.43 1.95
CA THR A 112 15.38 4.61 2.21
C THR A 112 16.29 3.95 1.16
N GLN A 113 15.74 3.10 0.31
CA GLN A 113 16.45 2.38 -0.75
C GLN A 113 16.63 3.21 -2.04
N LEU A 114 16.08 4.43 -2.11
CA LEU A 114 16.29 5.33 -3.25
C LEU A 114 17.76 5.64 -3.44
N SER A 115 18.20 5.60 -4.70
CA SER A 115 19.54 6.09 -5.08
C SER A 115 19.58 7.62 -5.07
N ALA A 116 20.78 8.20 -5.07
CA ALA A 116 20.96 9.66 -5.21
C ALA A 116 20.22 10.20 -6.43
N LYS A 117 20.33 9.53 -7.59
CA LYS A 117 19.62 9.87 -8.83
C LYS A 117 18.09 9.85 -8.69
N ASP A 118 17.54 8.88 -7.96
CA ASP A 118 16.09 8.81 -7.73
C ASP A 118 15.62 9.96 -6.84
N VAL A 119 16.43 10.36 -5.86
CA VAL A 119 16.14 11.50 -4.98
C VAL A 119 16.19 12.81 -5.78
N GLU A 120 17.23 13.01 -6.59
CA GLU A 120 17.38 14.17 -7.48
C GLU A 120 16.18 14.31 -8.42
N TYR A 121 15.80 13.23 -9.09
CA TYR A 121 14.62 13.24 -9.97
C TYR A 121 13.35 13.68 -9.21
N ARG A 122 13.05 13.06 -8.07
CA ARG A 122 11.86 13.36 -7.27
C ARG A 122 11.87 14.80 -6.80
N PHE A 123 13.02 15.27 -6.35
CA PHE A 123 13.22 16.62 -5.86
C PHE A 123 12.90 17.65 -6.94
N ASN A 124 13.48 17.50 -8.12
CA ASN A 124 13.30 18.40 -9.24
C ASN A 124 11.89 18.31 -9.86
N ALA A 125 11.34 17.09 -10.00
CA ALA A 125 10.02 16.88 -10.56
C ALA A 125 8.92 17.50 -9.67
N ALA A 126 9.03 17.35 -8.36
CA ALA A 126 8.09 17.92 -7.39
C ALA A 126 8.39 19.37 -7.04
N LYS A 127 9.54 19.93 -7.46
CA LYS A 127 10.07 21.24 -7.02
C LYS A 127 10.10 21.34 -5.49
N ALA A 128 10.54 20.26 -4.84
CA ALA A 128 10.54 20.20 -3.38
C ALA A 128 11.46 21.26 -2.80
N THR A 129 11.14 21.75 -1.60
CA THR A 129 11.92 22.79 -0.91
C THR A 129 12.64 22.27 0.31
N CYS A 130 12.18 21.14 0.84
CA CYS A 130 12.73 20.54 2.05
C CYS A 130 12.89 19.03 1.89
N ILE A 131 13.92 18.49 2.53
CA ILE A 131 14.10 17.06 2.71
C ILE A 131 14.38 16.72 4.16
N VAL A 132 13.75 15.64 4.63
CA VAL A 132 14.00 15.06 5.95
C VAL A 132 14.48 13.63 5.79
N THR A 133 15.61 13.30 6.41
CA THR A 133 16.18 11.95 6.33
C THR A 133 17.01 11.60 7.56
N ASN A 134 17.57 10.39 7.59
CA ASN A 134 18.51 9.91 8.61
C ASN A 134 19.96 10.04 8.12
N PHE A 135 20.91 9.85 9.05
CA PHE A 135 22.35 9.98 8.78
C PHE A 135 22.83 9.07 7.64
N ALA A 136 22.27 7.85 7.54
CA ALA A 136 22.65 6.88 6.51
C ALA A 136 22.36 7.36 5.08
N ASN A 137 21.38 8.25 4.90
CA ASN A 137 20.98 8.77 3.60
C ASN A 137 21.46 10.22 3.34
N ALA A 138 22.02 10.92 4.34
CA ALA A 138 22.43 12.32 4.21
C ALA A 138 23.43 12.53 3.06
N ALA A 139 24.42 11.66 2.93
CA ALA A 139 25.42 11.74 1.86
C ALA A 139 24.82 11.69 0.44
N LYS A 140 23.76 10.90 0.23
CA LYS A 140 23.05 10.85 -1.07
C LYS A 140 22.40 12.18 -1.42
N VAL A 141 21.89 12.90 -0.39
CA VAL A 141 21.25 14.20 -0.57
C VAL A 141 22.29 15.27 -0.83
N ASP A 142 23.41 15.26 -0.10
CA ASP A 142 24.49 16.22 -0.30
C ASP A 142 25.16 16.09 -1.69
N GLU A 143 25.25 14.86 -2.21
CA GLU A 143 25.76 14.59 -3.57
C GLU A 143 24.94 15.30 -4.66
N ILE A 144 23.62 15.43 -4.46
CA ILE A 144 22.71 15.99 -5.48
C ILE A 144 22.26 17.42 -5.19
N ALA A 145 22.68 17.99 -4.06
CA ALA A 145 22.15 19.27 -3.56
C ALA A 145 22.35 20.43 -4.57
N GLU A 146 23.49 20.49 -5.24
CA GLU A 146 23.78 21.51 -6.27
C GLU A 146 22.86 21.40 -7.49
N ASN A 147 22.34 20.20 -7.79
CA ASN A 147 21.42 19.94 -8.87
C ASN A 147 19.94 20.18 -8.49
N CYS A 148 19.67 20.54 -7.23
CA CYS A 148 18.32 20.74 -6.69
C CYS A 148 18.10 22.22 -6.32
N PRO A 149 17.86 23.13 -7.28
CA PRO A 149 17.85 24.57 -7.05
C PRO A 149 16.74 25.06 -6.11
N THR A 150 15.71 24.24 -5.88
CA THR A 150 14.62 24.56 -4.94
C THR A 150 14.90 24.11 -3.50
N LEU A 151 15.97 23.35 -3.24
CA LEU A 151 16.33 22.85 -1.91
C LEU A 151 16.76 23.99 -1.00
N LYS A 152 15.95 24.30 0.01
CA LYS A 152 16.21 25.32 1.01
C LYS A 152 16.60 24.73 2.37
N THR A 153 15.93 23.64 2.75
CA THR A 153 16.00 23.10 4.11
C THR A 153 16.31 21.60 4.10
N LYS A 154 17.30 21.20 4.86
CA LYS A 154 17.68 19.81 5.10
C LYS A 154 17.54 19.51 6.59
N VAL A 155 16.80 18.46 6.95
CA VAL A 155 16.58 18.04 8.36
C VAL A 155 17.09 16.62 8.55
N LEU A 156 17.91 16.44 9.58
CA LEU A 156 18.49 15.16 9.96
C LEU A 156 17.87 14.67 11.28
N ILE A 157 17.36 13.45 11.32
CA ILE A 157 16.70 12.93 12.54
C ILE A 157 17.70 12.39 13.57
N ASP A 158 18.88 11.98 13.13
CA ASP A 158 19.94 11.37 13.94
C ASP A 158 21.31 11.88 13.50
N GLY A 159 22.27 11.88 14.40
CA GLY A 159 23.62 12.36 14.10
C GLY A 159 23.70 13.87 13.90
N SER A 160 24.79 14.32 13.26
CA SER A 160 25.05 15.74 12.94
C SER A 160 25.86 15.84 11.66
N VAL A 161 25.41 16.69 10.74
CA VAL A 161 26.07 17.00 9.46
C VAL A 161 26.04 18.52 9.29
N ASP A 162 27.12 19.12 8.85
CA ASP A 162 27.17 20.56 8.60
C ASP A 162 26.16 20.99 7.53
N GLY A 163 25.47 22.09 7.76
CA GLY A 163 24.41 22.58 6.87
C GLY A 163 23.06 21.83 6.97
N TRP A 164 22.90 20.92 7.94
CA TRP A 164 21.65 20.25 8.26
C TRP A 164 21.08 20.75 9.60
N LEU A 165 19.75 20.89 9.65
CA LEU A 165 19.05 21.10 10.92
C LEU A 165 18.95 19.76 11.66
N ASN A 166 19.22 19.77 12.96
CA ASN A 166 19.08 18.57 13.78
C ASN A 166 17.67 18.48 14.36
N TYR A 167 17.00 17.37 14.18
CA TYR A 167 15.63 17.14 14.63
C TYR A 167 15.45 17.37 16.14
N SER A 168 16.42 16.94 16.98
CA SER A 168 16.34 17.12 18.42
C SER A 168 16.35 18.61 18.82
N ASP A 169 17.04 19.44 18.03
CA ASP A 169 17.07 20.89 18.24
C ASP A 169 15.73 21.53 17.88
N LEU A 170 15.04 21.00 16.84
CA LEU A 170 13.70 21.49 16.49
C LEU A 170 12.72 21.29 17.64
N LEU A 171 12.80 20.16 18.34
CA LEU A 171 11.94 19.87 19.49
C LEU A 171 12.28 20.69 20.75
N THR A 172 13.52 21.15 20.89
CA THR A 172 13.98 21.88 22.10
C THR A 172 13.94 23.38 21.94
N GLN A 173 14.18 23.89 20.73
CA GLN A 173 14.32 25.33 20.48
C GLN A 173 13.03 26.03 20.07
N PHE A 174 12.03 25.26 19.53
CA PHE A 174 10.80 25.85 19.03
C PHE A 174 9.60 25.58 19.95
N SER A 175 8.70 26.55 20.00
CA SER A 175 7.44 26.47 20.74
C SER A 175 6.45 25.51 20.08
N ASP A 176 5.55 24.93 20.87
CA ASP A 176 4.36 24.21 20.42
C ASP A 176 3.14 25.13 20.19
N ASP A 177 3.32 26.43 20.27
CA ASP A 177 2.32 27.42 19.86
C ASP A 177 2.40 27.62 18.34
N PHE A 178 1.63 26.84 17.61
CA PHE A 178 1.50 26.91 16.15
C PHE A 178 0.04 27.19 15.78
N PRO A 179 -0.23 28.14 14.84
CA PRO A 179 -1.59 28.51 14.50
C PRO A 179 -2.37 27.35 13.88
N ASP A 180 -3.68 27.31 14.14
CA ASP A 180 -4.59 26.36 13.52
C ASP A 180 -4.81 26.73 12.04
N ILE A 181 -4.03 26.12 11.16
CA ILE A 181 -4.11 26.35 9.71
C ILE A 181 -5.34 25.62 9.17
N LYS A 182 -6.31 26.37 8.68
CA LYS A 182 -7.46 25.83 7.95
C LYS A 182 -7.07 25.56 6.50
N THR A 183 -6.76 24.29 6.19
CA THR A 183 -6.55 23.85 4.81
C THR A 183 -7.89 23.56 4.13
N ALA A 184 -8.04 23.96 2.87
CA ALA A 184 -9.21 23.53 2.09
C ALA A 184 -9.15 22.01 1.87
N ALA A 185 -10.30 21.34 1.91
CA ALA A 185 -10.35 19.89 1.76
C ALA A 185 -9.82 19.40 0.40
N ASP A 186 -9.88 20.22 -0.64
CA ASP A 186 -9.37 19.96 -1.99
C ASP A 186 -7.93 20.48 -2.24
N GLU A 187 -7.29 21.07 -1.23
CA GLU A 187 -5.90 21.51 -1.28
C GLU A 187 -4.95 20.31 -1.25
N GLU A 188 -3.85 20.39 -2.00
CA GLU A 188 -2.86 19.30 -2.08
C GLU A 188 -2.22 19.03 -0.72
N SER A 189 -2.10 17.77 -0.37
CA SER A 189 -1.54 17.34 0.93
C SER A 189 -0.45 16.28 0.80
N MET A 190 -0.52 15.45 -0.24
CA MET A 190 0.45 14.36 -0.45
C MET A 190 0.81 14.20 -1.91
N CYS A 191 2.07 13.81 -2.16
CA CYS A 191 2.61 13.45 -3.46
C CYS A 191 3.33 12.11 -3.36
N TYR A 192 2.80 11.08 -4.02
CA TYR A 192 3.48 9.80 -4.17
C TYR A 192 4.06 9.63 -5.56
N PHE A 193 5.28 9.09 -5.61
CA PHE A 193 5.91 8.68 -6.86
C PHE A 193 5.61 7.21 -7.12
N THR A 194 4.85 6.92 -8.17
CA THR A 194 4.48 5.55 -8.56
C THR A 194 5.26 5.09 -9.77
N SER A 195 5.65 3.81 -9.81
CA SER A 195 6.30 3.23 -10.98
C SER A 195 5.35 3.29 -12.19
N GLY A 196 5.79 3.96 -13.25
CA GLY A 196 5.11 3.92 -14.54
C GLY A 196 5.61 2.75 -15.37
N THR A 197 4.80 2.28 -16.32
CA THR A 197 5.18 1.28 -17.31
C THR A 197 6.21 1.82 -18.34
N THR A 198 6.36 3.13 -18.43
CA THR A 198 7.21 3.79 -19.42
C THR A 198 8.05 4.91 -18.77
N GLY A 199 9.24 4.59 -18.26
CA GLY A 199 10.22 5.61 -17.86
C GLY A 199 10.13 6.06 -16.40
N TYR A 200 10.18 7.38 -16.16
CA TYR A 200 10.22 7.96 -14.81
C TYR A 200 8.93 7.81 -14.01
N PRO A 201 9.02 7.73 -12.67
CA PRO A 201 7.84 7.64 -11.80
C PRO A 201 6.87 8.82 -11.98
N LYS A 202 5.55 8.51 -11.93
CA LYS A 202 4.48 9.51 -11.96
C LYS A 202 4.30 10.14 -10.59
N MET A 203 3.91 11.41 -10.54
CA MET A 203 3.54 12.11 -9.31
C MET A 203 2.03 12.01 -9.08
N THR A 204 1.60 11.15 -8.20
CA THR A 204 0.20 10.98 -7.79
C THR A 204 -0.12 11.95 -6.66
N ILE A 205 -1.02 12.91 -6.90
CA ILE A 205 -1.38 13.95 -5.95
C ILE A 205 -2.69 13.63 -5.24
N HIS A 206 -2.64 13.70 -3.91
CA HIS A 206 -3.82 13.66 -3.05
C HIS A 206 -4.04 14.99 -2.34
N ASN A 207 -5.30 15.28 -2.07
CA ASN A 207 -5.72 16.43 -1.29
C ASN A 207 -5.97 16.07 0.18
N HIS A 208 -6.29 17.06 1.03
CA HIS A 208 -6.54 16.83 2.44
C HIS A 208 -7.75 15.92 2.69
N SER A 209 -8.77 15.94 1.81
CA SER A 209 -9.94 15.06 1.94
C SER A 209 -9.65 13.58 1.69
N TYR A 210 -8.47 13.23 1.17
CA TYR A 210 -8.02 11.83 1.06
C TYR A 210 -8.09 11.09 2.39
N ALA A 211 -7.71 11.76 3.48
CA ALA A 211 -7.76 11.19 4.82
C ALA A 211 -9.17 10.75 5.24
N ILE A 212 -10.23 11.39 4.72
CA ILE A 212 -11.63 11.05 5.01
C ILE A 212 -11.98 9.66 4.50
N ALA A 213 -11.40 9.20 3.38
CA ALA A 213 -11.61 7.85 2.87
C ALA A 213 -11.22 6.76 3.87
N HIS A 214 -10.34 7.06 4.79
CA HIS A 214 -9.86 6.11 5.80
C HIS A 214 -10.82 5.93 6.98
N GLN A 215 -11.94 6.68 7.01
CA GLN A 215 -13.12 6.37 7.83
C GLN A 215 -13.80 5.05 7.42
N VAL A 216 -13.50 4.54 6.21
CA VAL A 216 -13.89 3.20 5.75
C VAL A 216 -12.75 2.20 5.98
N THR A 217 -11.54 2.57 5.61
CA THR A 217 -10.36 1.68 5.73
C THR A 217 -10.12 1.26 7.18
N GLY A 218 -10.12 2.20 8.12
CA GLY A 218 -9.81 1.95 9.54
C GLY A 218 -10.82 1.04 10.21
N PRO A 219 -12.08 1.45 10.39
CA PRO A 219 -13.06 0.67 11.16
C PRO A 219 -13.55 -0.57 10.41
N TYR A 220 -13.66 -0.56 9.07
CA TYR A 220 -14.36 -1.62 8.36
C TYR A 220 -13.42 -2.68 7.78
N TRP A 221 -12.28 -2.28 7.21
CA TRP A 221 -11.34 -3.24 6.63
C TRP A 221 -10.25 -3.65 7.61
N LEU A 222 -9.57 -2.69 8.25
CA LEU A 222 -8.59 -2.96 9.30
C LEU A 222 -9.27 -3.43 10.61
N ASN A 223 -10.58 -3.23 10.75
CA ASN A 223 -11.40 -3.58 11.92
C ASN A 223 -10.81 -2.99 13.21
N LEU A 224 -10.57 -1.67 13.22
CA LEU A 224 -9.89 -0.98 14.30
C LEU A 224 -10.86 -0.21 15.21
N GLY A 225 -10.55 -0.19 16.48
CA GLY A 225 -11.12 0.64 17.53
C GLY A 225 -10.05 1.28 18.40
N GLU A 226 -10.49 2.04 19.40
CA GLU A 226 -9.63 2.85 20.28
C GLU A 226 -8.65 2.04 21.14
N THR A 227 -8.89 0.76 21.35
CA THR A 227 -8.10 -0.12 22.23
C THR A 227 -7.14 -1.02 21.48
N ASP A 228 -7.15 -0.97 20.15
CA ASP A 228 -6.33 -1.84 19.32
C ASP A 228 -4.86 -1.41 19.31
N LEU A 229 -4.00 -2.42 19.25
CA LEU A 229 -2.59 -2.30 18.89
C LEU A 229 -2.42 -2.88 17.48
N HIS A 230 -2.27 -2.00 16.51
CA HIS A 230 -2.23 -2.34 15.09
C HIS A 230 -0.82 -2.37 14.51
N TRP A 231 -0.47 -3.43 13.83
CA TRP A 231 0.82 -3.53 13.12
C TRP A 231 0.66 -3.56 11.61
N ASN A 232 1.19 -2.55 10.94
CA ASN A 232 1.36 -2.55 9.49
C ASN A 232 2.81 -2.88 9.11
N ILE A 233 3.00 -4.00 8.39
CA ILE A 233 4.32 -4.47 7.92
C ILE A 233 4.56 -3.96 6.49
N SER A 234 4.53 -2.65 6.30
CA SER A 234 4.87 -2.01 5.02
C SER A 234 6.00 -1.00 5.21
N ASP A 235 6.73 -0.74 4.13
CA ASP A 235 7.70 0.36 4.10
C ASP A 235 6.98 1.72 4.12
N THR A 236 7.54 2.67 4.86
CA THR A 236 6.99 4.02 5.06
C THR A 236 6.98 4.88 3.79
N GLY A 237 7.78 4.54 2.80
CA GLY A 237 7.81 5.21 1.50
C GLY A 237 6.63 4.87 0.56
N TRP A 238 5.73 3.96 0.96
CA TRP A 238 4.60 3.51 0.15
C TRP A 238 3.26 4.03 0.63
N ALA A 239 2.32 4.26 -0.29
CA ALA A 239 0.97 4.74 0.03
C ALA A 239 0.23 3.83 1.03
N LYS A 240 0.51 2.52 1.02
CA LYS A 240 -0.06 1.57 1.99
C LYS A 240 0.29 1.94 3.44
N ALA A 241 1.45 2.53 3.70
CA ALA A 241 1.79 3.01 5.04
C ALA A 241 0.88 4.17 5.48
N ALA A 242 0.51 5.08 4.57
CA ALA A 242 -0.47 6.12 4.89
C ALA A 242 -1.84 5.52 5.23
N TRP A 243 -2.29 4.46 4.53
CA TRP A 243 -3.59 3.82 4.81
C TRP A 243 -3.62 3.15 6.17
N SER A 244 -2.65 2.26 6.41
CA SER A 244 -2.68 1.30 7.49
C SER A 244 -1.64 1.53 8.58
N SER A 245 -0.85 2.61 8.48
CA SER A 245 0.07 3.01 9.54
C SER A 245 -0.01 4.51 9.88
N TYR A 246 -1.02 5.21 9.37
CA TYR A 246 -1.24 6.62 9.68
C TYR A 246 -2.74 6.95 9.72
N TYR A 247 -3.39 7.15 8.56
CA TYR A 247 -4.77 7.63 8.50
C TYR A 247 -5.79 6.67 9.10
N GLY A 248 -5.82 5.42 8.64
CA GLY A 248 -6.82 4.43 9.09
C GLY A 248 -6.77 4.19 10.60
N PRO A 249 -5.62 3.80 11.17
CA PRO A 249 -5.50 3.55 12.60
C PRO A 249 -5.80 4.79 13.45
N TRP A 250 -5.23 5.95 13.10
CA TRP A 250 -5.41 7.14 13.91
C TRP A 250 -6.79 7.78 13.77
N THR A 251 -7.49 7.58 12.65
CA THR A 251 -8.92 7.90 12.55
C THR A 251 -9.72 7.15 13.61
N CYS A 252 -9.38 5.88 13.88
CA CYS A 252 -10.01 5.05 14.91
C CYS A 252 -9.45 5.28 16.32
N GLY A 253 -8.37 6.05 16.46
CA GLY A 253 -7.66 6.23 17.73
C GLY A 253 -6.91 4.98 18.21
N ALA A 254 -6.59 4.06 17.32
CA ALA A 254 -5.78 2.89 17.62
C ALA A 254 -4.31 3.26 17.85
N THR A 255 -3.61 2.45 18.64
CA THR A 255 -2.16 2.54 18.83
C THR A 255 -1.45 1.79 17.71
N LEU A 256 -0.42 2.39 17.14
CA LEU A 256 0.45 1.72 16.18
C LEU A 256 1.53 0.92 16.91
N PHE A 257 1.69 -0.36 16.56
CA PHE A 257 2.90 -1.12 16.82
C PHE A 257 3.87 -0.90 15.67
N ILE A 258 5.10 -0.53 15.99
CA ILE A 258 6.13 -0.26 14.98
C ILE A 258 7.38 -1.05 15.36
N HIS A 259 7.82 -1.93 14.47
CA HIS A 259 9.10 -2.63 14.60
C HIS A 259 10.12 -2.01 13.64
N HIS A 260 11.21 -1.50 14.20
CA HIS A 260 12.35 -0.94 13.47
C HIS A 260 13.51 -1.94 13.47
N GLY A 261 13.69 -2.61 12.34
CA GLY A 261 14.77 -3.59 12.15
C GLY A 261 15.39 -3.46 10.74
N PRO A 262 16.51 -4.16 10.50
CA PRO A 262 17.29 -4.04 9.27
C PRO A 262 16.59 -4.61 8.03
N GLY A 263 15.51 -5.35 8.21
CA GLY A 263 14.76 -5.99 7.12
C GLY A 263 13.57 -6.77 7.64
N PHE A 264 12.93 -7.55 6.76
CA PHE A 264 11.86 -8.46 7.14
C PHE A 264 12.43 -9.84 7.49
N SER A 265 12.00 -10.38 8.62
CA SER A 265 12.23 -11.76 9.05
C SER A 265 10.91 -12.40 9.47
N ALA A 266 10.55 -13.54 8.86
CA ALA A 266 9.30 -14.23 9.17
C ALA A 266 9.29 -14.73 10.62
N ALA A 267 10.38 -15.40 11.06
CA ALA A 267 10.49 -15.91 12.41
C ALA A 267 10.45 -14.79 13.47
N GLU A 268 11.14 -13.67 13.23
CA GLU A 268 11.10 -12.51 14.13
C GLU A 268 9.69 -11.89 14.17
N THR A 269 9.03 -11.74 13.02
CA THR A 269 7.66 -11.24 12.94
C THR A 269 6.70 -12.08 13.77
N LEU A 270 6.76 -13.40 13.66
CA LEU A 270 5.95 -14.33 14.43
C LEU A 270 6.24 -14.23 15.93
N SER A 271 7.54 -14.14 16.32
CA SER A 271 7.93 -13.94 17.71
C SER A 271 7.44 -12.61 18.31
N LEU A 272 7.39 -11.54 17.49
CA LEU A 272 6.84 -10.25 17.93
C LEU A 272 5.31 -10.30 18.12
N ILE A 273 4.59 -11.03 17.27
CA ILE A 273 3.13 -11.25 17.43
C ILE A 273 2.86 -11.99 18.75
N GLU A 274 3.65 -13.00 19.08
CA GLU A 274 3.52 -13.73 20.35
C GLU A 274 3.88 -12.86 21.57
N LYS A 275 4.95 -12.06 21.45
CA LYS A 275 5.51 -11.29 22.57
C LYS A 275 4.65 -10.08 22.94
N PHE A 276 4.07 -9.39 21.96
CA PHE A 276 3.34 -8.14 22.18
C PHE A 276 1.85 -8.32 21.94
N PRO A 277 0.97 -7.56 22.64
CA PRO A 277 -0.47 -7.72 22.52
C PRO A 277 -1.02 -7.10 21.22
N ILE A 278 -0.44 -7.49 20.09
CA ILE A 278 -0.86 -7.02 18.77
C ILE A 278 -2.23 -7.62 18.46
N THR A 279 -3.22 -6.76 18.23
CA THR A 279 -4.60 -7.19 18.01
C THR A 279 -4.95 -7.33 16.54
N THR A 280 -4.32 -6.52 15.68
CA THR A 280 -4.59 -6.53 14.24
C THR A 280 -3.30 -6.37 13.43
N MET A 281 -3.25 -7.02 12.27
CA MET A 281 -2.07 -6.97 11.39
C MET A 281 -2.47 -6.68 9.94
N CYS A 282 -1.70 -5.80 9.29
CA CYS A 282 -1.78 -5.53 7.86
C CYS A 282 -0.44 -5.86 7.20
N GLY A 283 -0.44 -6.80 6.25
CA GLY A 283 0.74 -7.19 5.49
C GLY A 283 0.53 -7.16 3.98
N ALA A 284 1.60 -7.17 3.20
CA ALA A 284 1.51 -7.50 1.79
C ALA A 284 1.35 -9.02 1.63
N PRO A 285 0.75 -9.52 0.52
CA PRO A 285 0.70 -10.95 0.23
C PRO A 285 2.05 -11.65 0.33
N THR A 286 3.12 -11.01 -0.14
CA THR A 286 4.49 -11.51 0.00
C THR A 286 4.88 -11.79 1.45
N ILE A 287 4.47 -10.95 2.40
CA ILE A 287 4.71 -11.15 3.84
C ILE A 287 4.05 -12.44 4.30
N TYR A 288 2.77 -12.62 4.00
CA TYR A 288 2.03 -13.83 4.39
C TYR A 288 2.61 -15.09 3.74
N ARG A 289 3.02 -15.02 2.45
CA ARG A 289 3.73 -16.14 1.79
C ARG A 289 4.97 -16.57 2.57
N MET A 290 5.74 -15.62 3.10
CA MET A 290 6.93 -15.93 3.90
C MET A 290 6.57 -16.46 5.31
N LEU A 291 5.52 -15.92 5.94
CA LEU A 291 5.08 -16.35 7.26
C LEU A 291 4.59 -17.80 7.26
N VAL A 292 3.83 -18.23 6.24
CA VAL A 292 3.29 -19.61 6.16
C VAL A 292 4.35 -20.67 5.83
N LEU A 293 5.57 -20.27 5.46
CA LEU A 293 6.70 -21.20 5.30
C LEU A 293 7.32 -21.59 6.64
N GLU A 294 7.06 -20.83 7.71
CA GLU A 294 7.49 -21.16 9.07
C GLU A 294 6.56 -22.18 9.71
N ASP A 295 7.03 -22.88 10.74
CA ASP A 295 6.19 -23.75 11.56
C ASP A 295 5.32 -22.92 12.50
N LEU A 296 4.16 -22.52 12.03
CA LEU A 296 3.22 -21.63 12.74
C LEU A 296 2.74 -22.23 14.07
N ASN A 297 2.77 -23.56 14.26
CA ASN A 297 2.34 -24.20 15.50
C ASN A 297 3.28 -23.92 16.68
N LYS A 298 4.43 -23.31 16.45
CA LYS A 298 5.38 -22.92 17.50
C LYS A 298 5.06 -21.60 18.17
N TYR A 299 4.08 -20.85 17.65
CA TYR A 299 3.79 -19.49 18.08
C TYR A 299 2.36 -19.36 18.61
N ASP A 300 2.16 -18.44 19.56
CA ASP A 300 0.84 -18.11 20.10
C ASP A 300 0.24 -16.87 19.38
N PHE A 301 -0.96 -17.05 18.81
CA PHE A 301 -1.70 -16.01 18.11
C PHE A 301 -2.94 -15.52 18.87
N THR A 302 -3.10 -15.89 20.14
CA THR A 302 -4.31 -15.57 20.93
C THR A 302 -4.59 -14.06 21.04
N GLY A 303 -3.57 -13.21 21.00
CA GLY A 303 -3.70 -11.76 20.99
C GLY A 303 -4.23 -11.20 19.67
N LEU A 304 -3.93 -11.89 18.56
CA LEU A 304 -4.27 -11.43 17.22
C LEU A 304 -5.72 -11.82 16.88
N ARG A 305 -6.54 -10.86 16.46
CA ARG A 305 -7.96 -11.08 16.16
C ARG A 305 -8.35 -10.78 14.70
N HIS A 306 -7.50 -10.07 13.96
CA HIS A 306 -7.80 -9.67 12.59
C HIS A 306 -6.54 -9.48 11.74
N CYS A 307 -6.57 -10.04 10.53
CA CYS A 307 -5.48 -9.97 9.57
C CYS A 307 -6.01 -9.49 8.22
N VAL A 308 -5.30 -8.56 7.61
CA VAL A 308 -5.63 -8.08 6.27
C VAL A 308 -4.42 -8.08 5.33
N GLY A 309 -4.68 -8.25 4.05
CA GLY A 309 -3.69 -8.18 2.97
C GLY A 309 -4.12 -7.22 1.88
N ALA A 310 -3.17 -6.50 1.28
CA ALA A 310 -3.41 -5.69 0.08
C ALA A 310 -2.11 -5.36 -0.66
N GLY A 311 -2.26 -4.98 -1.93
CA GLY A 311 -1.16 -4.51 -2.77
C GLY A 311 -0.78 -5.45 -3.89
N GLU A 312 -1.14 -6.70 -3.78
CA GLU A 312 -1.07 -7.77 -4.78
C GLU A 312 -2.26 -8.70 -4.55
N PRO A 313 -2.65 -9.53 -5.51
CA PRO A 313 -3.60 -10.61 -5.24
C PRO A 313 -3.05 -11.62 -4.23
N LEU A 314 -3.90 -12.06 -3.31
CA LEU A 314 -3.55 -13.04 -2.28
C LEU A 314 -4.08 -14.42 -2.65
N ASN A 315 -3.20 -15.40 -2.73
CA ASN A 315 -3.55 -16.77 -3.11
C ASN A 315 -4.44 -17.45 -2.06
N PRO A 316 -5.51 -18.13 -2.47
CA PRO A 316 -6.41 -18.86 -1.57
C PRO A 316 -5.68 -19.85 -0.67
N GLU A 317 -4.67 -20.55 -1.19
CA GLU A 317 -3.84 -21.53 -0.47
C GLU A 317 -3.16 -20.90 0.75
N ILE A 318 -2.60 -19.71 0.59
CA ILE A 318 -1.94 -18.97 1.68
C ILE A 318 -2.96 -18.60 2.77
N ILE A 319 -4.15 -18.17 2.37
CA ILE A 319 -5.25 -17.85 3.31
C ILE A 319 -5.66 -19.13 4.07
N GLY A 320 -5.80 -20.26 3.36
CA GLY A 320 -6.17 -21.55 3.94
C GLY A 320 -5.14 -22.05 4.95
N THR A 321 -3.85 -22.02 4.60
CA THR A 321 -2.74 -22.41 5.47
C THR A 321 -2.69 -21.56 6.73
N TRP A 322 -2.76 -20.24 6.59
CA TRP A 322 -2.82 -19.31 7.72
C TRP A 322 -4.02 -19.58 8.63
N LYS A 323 -5.23 -19.72 8.03
CA LYS A 323 -6.46 -20.01 8.79
C LYS A 323 -6.38 -21.33 9.57
N THR A 324 -5.82 -22.36 8.97
CA THR A 324 -5.67 -23.66 9.62
C THR A 324 -4.78 -23.59 10.86
N ALA A 325 -3.70 -22.83 10.79
CA ALA A 325 -2.73 -22.71 11.89
C ALA A 325 -3.19 -21.71 12.98
N THR A 326 -3.81 -20.60 12.60
CA THR A 326 -4.11 -19.49 13.52
C THR A 326 -5.60 -19.34 13.88
N GLY A 327 -6.49 -19.99 13.14
CA GLY A 327 -7.94 -19.78 13.22
C GLY A 327 -8.41 -18.48 12.52
N LEU A 328 -7.51 -17.63 12.03
CA LEU A 328 -7.82 -16.32 11.47
C LEU A 328 -7.78 -16.34 9.94
N THR A 329 -8.75 -15.69 9.32
CA THR A 329 -8.75 -15.49 7.87
C THR A 329 -8.03 -14.19 7.52
N ILE A 330 -7.06 -14.23 6.59
CA ILE A 330 -6.50 -13.03 5.99
C ILE A 330 -7.55 -12.46 5.04
N ARG A 331 -7.99 -11.23 5.29
CA ARG A 331 -9.01 -10.55 4.51
C ARG A 331 -8.34 -9.67 3.47
N ASP A 332 -8.48 -10.04 2.20
CA ASP A 332 -7.91 -9.27 1.10
C ASP A 332 -8.66 -7.95 0.88
N GLY A 333 -7.95 -6.95 0.38
CA GLY A 333 -8.49 -5.64 0.01
C GLY A 333 -7.74 -5.05 -1.18
N TYR A 334 -8.48 -4.36 -2.03
CA TYR A 334 -7.97 -3.78 -3.26
C TYR A 334 -8.10 -2.27 -3.27
N GLY A 335 -7.08 -1.65 -3.77
CA GLY A 335 -6.94 -0.24 -4.07
C GLY A 335 -5.55 0.05 -4.62
N GLN A 336 -5.31 1.29 -4.98
CA GLN A 336 -4.09 1.72 -5.66
C GLN A 336 -3.46 2.90 -4.90
N THR A 337 -2.28 3.35 -5.33
CA THR A 337 -1.72 4.61 -4.84
C THR A 337 -2.65 5.80 -5.15
N GLU A 338 -3.36 5.72 -6.27
CA GLU A 338 -4.32 6.70 -6.76
C GLU A 338 -5.64 6.70 -5.98
N THR A 339 -5.87 5.74 -5.09
CA THR A 339 -7.16 5.57 -4.40
C THR A 339 -6.97 5.29 -2.91
N GLY A 340 -8.05 5.31 -2.13
CA GLY A 340 -8.17 4.54 -0.90
C GLY A 340 -8.54 3.09 -1.22
N ILE A 341 -9.10 2.36 -0.22
CA ILE A 341 -9.66 1.04 -0.48
C ILE A 341 -10.89 1.15 -1.37
N LEU A 342 -10.92 0.40 -2.48
CA LEU A 342 -12.02 0.36 -3.44
C LEU A 342 -12.97 -0.81 -3.20
N CYS A 343 -12.44 -1.97 -2.84
CA CYS A 343 -13.20 -3.12 -2.37
C CYS A 343 -12.37 -3.92 -1.35
N GLY A 344 -13.06 -4.72 -0.54
CA GLY A 344 -12.41 -5.51 0.49
C GLY A 344 -13.31 -6.61 1.04
N ASN A 345 -12.69 -7.61 1.67
CA ASN A 345 -13.37 -8.58 2.50
C ASN A 345 -13.51 -7.98 3.91
N PHE A 346 -14.54 -7.16 4.10
CA PHE A 346 -14.78 -6.42 5.35
C PHE A 346 -15.11 -7.36 6.51
N HIS A 347 -14.88 -6.93 7.76
CA HIS A 347 -15.05 -7.78 8.95
C HIS A 347 -16.50 -8.26 9.16
N PHE A 348 -17.48 -7.52 8.66
CA PHE A 348 -18.93 -7.79 8.79
C PHE A 348 -19.51 -8.61 7.62
N MET A 349 -18.67 -9.27 6.84
CA MET A 349 -19.11 -10.14 5.74
C MET A 349 -18.30 -11.43 5.71
N GLU A 350 -18.88 -12.49 5.13
CA GLU A 350 -18.15 -13.73 4.90
C GLU A 350 -17.07 -13.53 3.82
N PRO A 351 -15.79 -13.83 4.10
CA PRO A 351 -14.73 -13.65 3.11
C PRO A 351 -14.74 -14.79 2.09
N LYS A 352 -14.61 -14.46 0.80
CA LYS A 352 -14.32 -15.44 -0.24
C LYS A 352 -12.83 -15.44 -0.56
N PHE A 353 -12.18 -16.56 -0.35
CA PHE A 353 -10.74 -16.71 -0.56
C PHE A 353 -10.36 -16.49 -2.02
N GLY A 354 -9.38 -15.64 -2.28
CA GLY A 354 -8.94 -15.24 -3.61
C GLY A 354 -9.75 -14.11 -4.24
N SER A 355 -10.89 -13.71 -3.66
CA SER A 355 -11.60 -12.50 -4.10
C SER A 355 -11.02 -11.26 -3.44
N MET A 356 -11.07 -10.14 -4.15
CA MET A 356 -10.77 -8.81 -3.59
C MET A 356 -11.88 -8.30 -2.65
N GLY A 357 -12.98 -9.06 -2.48
CA GLY A 357 -14.14 -8.68 -1.66
C GLY A 357 -15.20 -7.91 -2.43
N LYS A 358 -16.02 -7.15 -1.70
CA LYS A 358 -17.10 -6.31 -2.24
C LYS A 358 -16.73 -4.84 -2.23
N PRO A 359 -17.42 -3.99 -3.01
CA PRO A 359 -17.18 -2.54 -3.03
C PRO A 359 -17.13 -1.92 -1.64
N ALA A 360 -16.24 -0.96 -1.44
CA ALA A 360 -16.15 -0.24 -0.18
C ALA A 360 -17.39 0.68 0.00
N PRO A 361 -17.91 0.83 1.22
CA PRO A 361 -18.99 1.78 1.49
C PRO A 361 -18.66 3.17 0.93
N GLY A 362 -19.61 3.75 0.19
CA GLY A 362 -19.43 5.04 -0.47
C GLY A 362 -18.68 5.00 -1.82
N ILE A 363 -18.30 3.80 -2.30
CA ILE A 363 -17.66 3.60 -3.61
C ILE A 363 -18.60 2.84 -4.53
N HIS A 364 -19.08 3.47 -5.61
CA HIS A 364 -19.73 2.74 -6.69
C HIS A 364 -18.62 2.16 -7.59
N LEU A 365 -18.27 0.91 -7.33
CA LEU A 365 -17.31 0.14 -8.09
C LEU A 365 -18.05 -0.78 -9.06
N ALA A 366 -17.64 -0.81 -10.33
CA ALA A 366 -18.25 -1.63 -11.36
C ALA A 366 -17.20 -2.27 -12.27
N ILE A 367 -17.60 -3.29 -12.99
CA ILE A 367 -16.87 -3.85 -14.13
C ILE A 367 -17.52 -3.31 -15.40
N ILE A 368 -16.72 -2.69 -16.27
CA ILE A 368 -17.21 -2.03 -17.48
C ILE A 368 -16.50 -2.55 -18.74
N ASP A 369 -17.19 -2.42 -19.87
CA ASP A 369 -16.64 -2.67 -21.20
C ASP A 369 -15.88 -1.46 -21.77
N ASP A 370 -15.34 -1.62 -22.98
CA ASP A 370 -14.61 -0.57 -23.69
C ASP A 370 -15.48 0.66 -24.03
N ALA A 371 -16.80 0.52 -24.06
CA ALA A 371 -17.74 1.62 -24.27
C ALA A 371 -18.13 2.33 -22.94
N GLY A 372 -17.64 1.89 -21.81
CA GLY A 372 -17.95 2.44 -20.48
C GLY A 372 -19.30 1.97 -19.92
N LYS A 373 -19.86 0.88 -20.43
CA LYS A 373 -21.10 0.29 -19.94
C LYS A 373 -20.79 -0.83 -18.96
N GLU A 374 -21.53 -0.87 -17.86
CA GLU A 374 -21.44 -1.98 -16.90
C GLU A 374 -21.81 -3.31 -17.57
N VAL A 375 -20.99 -4.35 -17.32
CA VAL A 375 -21.20 -5.70 -17.84
C VAL A 375 -22.00 -6.55 -16.85
N SER A 376 -22.52 -7.68 -17.32
CA SER A 376 -23.22 -8.64 -16.46
C SER A 376 -22.24 -9.37 -15.53
N THR A 377 -22.77 -9.96 -14.45
CA THR A 377 -21.99 -10.81 -13.55
C THR A 377 -21.26 -11.93 -14.31
N ASN A 378 -20.12 -12.35 -13.76
CA ASN A 378 -19.24 -13.35 -14.36
C ASN A 378 -18.67 -12.98 -15.76
N THR A 379 -18.73 -11.68 -16.11
CA THR A 379 -18.14 -11.15 -17.34
C THR A 379 -16.94 -10.29 -17.01
N GLU A 380 -15.82 -10.54 -17.69
CA GLU A 380 -14.58 -9.81 -17.52
C GLU A 380 -14.66 -8.40 -18.15
N GLY A 381 -14.12 -7.41 -17.46
CA GLY A 381 -14.01 -6.04 -17.95
C GLY A 381 -13.02 -5.23 -17.11
N ASP A 382 -13.00 -3.91 -17.34
CA ASP A 382 -12.17 -2.99 -16.59
C ASP A 382 -12.81 -2.65 -15.25
N ILE A 383 -12.01 -2.63 -14.17
CA ILE A 383 -12.46 -2.14 -12.88
C ILE A 383 -12.59 -0.62 -12.96
N ALA A 384 -13.77 -0.11 -12.66
CA ALA A 384 -14.07 1.31 -12.76
C ALA A 384 -14.80 1.86 -11.54
N VAL A 385 -14.49 3.10 -11.17
CA VAL A 385 -15.13 3.85 -10.09
C VAL A 385 -16.00 4.95 -10.68
N LYS A 386 -17.28 5.00 -10.31
CA LYS A 386 -18.21 6.04 -10.76
C LYS A 386 -17.82 7.40 -10.18
N LEU A 387 -17.77 8.42 -11.05
CA LEU A 387 -17.38 9.79 -10.68
C LEU A 387 -18.57 10.73 -10.49
N VAL A 388 -19.75 10.31 -10.89
CA VAL A 388 -20.98 11.12 -10.85
C VAL A 388 -22.03 10.47 -9.94
N PRO A 389 -22.92 11.23 -9.29
CA PRO A 389 -23.03 12.70 -9.34
C PRO A 389 -21.84 13.42 -8.66
N GLU A 390 -21.10 12.74 -7.80
CA GLU A 390 -19.94 13.28 -7.08
C GLU A 390 -18.81 12.27 -7.01
N LYS A 391 -17.58 12.73 -7.24
CA LYS A 391 -16.36 11.95 -7.09
C LYS A 391 -16.25 11.43 -5.64
N PRO A 392 -16.02 10.12 -5.42
CA PRO A 392 -15.87 9.59 -4.07
C PRO A 392 -14.60 10.12 -3.38
N GLN A 393 -14.61 10.12 -2.04
CA GLN A 393 -13.43 10.43 -1.26
C GLN A 393 -12.32 9.38 -1.48
N GLY A 394 -11.07 9.80 -1.33
CA GLY A 394 -9.91 8.90 -1.47
C GLY A 394 -9.40 8.70 -2.88
N LEU A 395 -10.09 9.21 -3.91
CA LEU A 395 -9.59 9.18 -5.27
C LEU A 395 -8.62 10.35 -5.50
N PHE A 396 -7.44 10.10 -6.07
CA PHE A 396 -6.39 11.08 -6.32
C PHE A 396 -6.88 12.30 -7.10
N LYS A 397 -6.18 13.42 -6.96
CA LYS A 397 -6.53 14.66 -7.67
C LYS A 397 -6.14 14.56 -9.15
N GLU A 398 -4.86 14.24 -9.41
CA GLU A 398 -4.26 14.17 -10.74
C GLU A 398 -2.87 13.52 -10.69
N TYR A 399 -2.33 13.18 -11.85
CA TYR A 399 -0.88 13.06 -12.04
C TYR A 399 -0.31 14.45 -12.30
N LYS A 400 0.51 14.97 -11.38
CA LYS A 400 1.08 16.32 -11.47
C LYS A 400 1.95 16.47 -12.70
N ASN A 401 1.73 17.56 -13.45
CA ASN A 401 2.41 17.89 -14.71
C ASN A 401 2.18 16.86 -15.84
N ASP A 402 1.13 16.02 -15.76
CA ASP A 402 0.81 15.00 -16.76
C ASP A 402 -0.73 14.95 -16.96
N ALA A 403 -1.23 15.98 -17.63
CA ALA A 403 -2.68 16.13 -17.86
C ALA A 403 -3.23 15.08 -18.83
N GLU A 404 -2.43 14.64 -19.82
CA GLU A 404 -2.80 13.60 -20.78
C GLU A 404 -3.03 12.29 -20.05
N ARG A 405 -2.05 11.84 -19.26
CA ARG A 405 -2.17 10.61 -18.48
C ARG A 405 -3.26 10.68 -17.41
N THR A 406 -3.52 11.87 -16.85
CA THR A 406 -4.67 12.07 -15.95
C THR A 406 -5.98 11.87 -16.70
N ALA A 407 -6.09 12.40 -17.93
CA ALA A 407 -7.27 12.21 -18.78
C ALA A 407 -7.46 10.75 -19.19
N ASP A 408 -6.39 10.01 -19.46
CA ASP A 408 -6.42 8.58 -19.82
C ASP A 408 -6.99 7.68 -18.71
N THR A 409 -7.00 8.15 -17.46
CA THR A 409 -7.68 7.44 -16.36
C THR A 409 -9.20 7.57 -16.39
N ARG A 410 -9.78 8.23 -17.39
CA ARG A 410 -11.22 8.49 -17.46
C ARG A 410 -11.85 7.90 -18.73
N ARG A 411 -13.01 7.29 -18.53
CA ARG A 411 -13.88 6.84 -19.63
C ARG A 411 -15.31 7.29 -19.33
N GLY A 412 -15.72 8.42 -19.92
CA GLY A 412 -17.01 9.08 -19.59
C GLY A 412 -17.07 9.44 -18.11
N ASP A 413 -18.07 8.91 -17.41
CA ASP A 413 -18.30 9.14 -15.98
C ASP A 413 -17.47 8.23 -15.06
N TRP A 414 -16.49 7.48 -15.57
CA TRP A 414 -15.72 6.50 -14.85
C TRP A 414 -14.25 6.88 -14.71
N TYR A 415 -13.69 6.60 -13.53
CA TYR A 415 -12.27 6.43 -13.33
C TYR A 415 -11.90 4.98 -13.61
N ILE A 416 -10.92 4.75 -14.46
CA ILE A 416 -10.42 3.43 -14.85
C ILE A 416 -9.15 3.13 -14.07
N THR A 417 -9.14 1.99 -13.36
CA THR A 417 -8.00 1.60 -12.53
C THR A 417 -6.82 1.04 -13.34
N GLY A 418 -7.06 0.59 -14.58
CA GLY A 418 -6.09 -0.15 -15.38
C GLY A 418 -5.94 -1.61 -14.95
N ASP A 419 -6.80 -2.08 -14.08
CA ASP A 419 -6.89 -3.48 -13.66
C ASP A 419 -8.18 -4.11 -14.18
N ARG A 420 -8.15 -5.39 -14.49
CA ARG A 420 -9.28 -6.17 -15.03
C ARG A 420 -9.76 -7.19 -14.01
N ALA A 421 -11.08 -7.36 -13.96
CA ALA A 421 -11.75 -8.27 -13.04
C ALA A 421 -13.09 -8.73 -13.60
N TYR A 422 -13.75 -9.62 -12.88
CA TYR A 422 -15.18 -9.88 -13.00
C TYR A 422 -15.83 -9.81 -11.62
N ALA A 423 -17.13 -9.56 -11.56
CA ALA A 423 -17.92 -9.67 -10.33
C ALA A 423 -18.79 -10.94 -10.40
N ASP A 424 -18.84 -11.72 -9.31
CA ASP A 424 -19.71 -12.89 -9.23
C ASP A 424 -21.16 -12.50 -8.89
N ASP A 425 -22.07 -13.49 -8.89
CA ASP A 425 -23.50 -13.28 -8.64
C ASP A 425 -23.82 -12.80 -7.21
N GLU A 426 -22.85 -12.90 -6.28
CA GLU A 426 -22.95 -12.38 -4.92
C GLU A 426 -22.28 -10.99 -4.76
N GLY A 427 -21.70 -10.45 -5.85
CA GLY A 427 -21.07 -9.13 -5.89
C GLY A 427 -19.64 -9.09 -5.38
N TYR A 428 -18.94 -10.23 -5.29
CA TYR A 428 -17.51 -10.25 -5.01
C TYR A 428 -16.72 -10.03 -6.30
N PHE A 429 -15.66 -9.22 -6.20
CA PHE A 429 -14.76 -8.90 -7.29
C PHE A 429 -13.57 -9.86 -7.31
N TRP A 430 -13.26 -10.38 -8.49
CA TRP A 430 -12.20 -11.35 -8.73
C TRP A 430 -11.19 -10.77 -9.70
N PHE A 431 -9.96 -10.58 -9.24
CA PHE A 431 -8.88 -10.03 -10.06
C PHE A 431 -8.50 -10.99 -11.18
N VAL A 432 -8.36 -10.49 -12.39
CA VAL A 432 -7.91 -11.26 -13.56
C VAL A 432 -6.48 -10.90 -13.92
N SER A 433 -6.21 -9.62 -14.17
CA SER A 433 -4.89 -9.14 -14.60
C SER A 433 -4.80 -7.62 -14.54
N ARG A 434 -3.58 -7.12 -14.74
CA ARG A 434 -3.39 -5.77 -15.24
C ARG A 434 -3.84 -5.71 -16.71
N ALA A 435 -4.36 -4.58 -17.15
CA ALA A 435 -4.77 -4.42 -18.56
C ALA A 435 -3.58 -4.57 -19.52
N ASP A 436 -2.36 -4.20 -19.08
CA ASP A 436 -1.11 -4.30 -19.81
C ASP A 436 -0.37 -5.66 -19.66
N ASP A 437 -0.85 -6.57 -18.81
CA ASP A 437 -0.24 -7.88 -18.57
C ASP A 437 -1.07 -9.07 -19.16
N VAL A 438 -2.24 -8.79 -19.76
CA VAL A 438 -3.07 -9.83 -20.39
C VAL A 438 -2.29 -10.51 -21.52
N ILE A 439 -2.27 -11.85 -21.51
CA ILE A 439 -1.63 -12.67 -22.54
C ILE A 439 -2.65 -13.05 -23.61
N LEU A 440 -2.36 -12.69 -24.87
CA LEU A 440 -3.25 -12.93 -26.00
C LEU A 440 -2.80 -14.17 -26.79
N SER A 441 -3.17 -15.38 -26.34
CA SER A 441 -2.76 -16.63 -26.93
C SER A 441 -3.85 -17.25 -27.79
N ALA A 442 -3.63 -17.32 -29.12
CA ALA A 442 -4.57 -17.91 -30.09
C ALA A 442 -6.03 -17.39 -29.93
N GLY A 443 -6.19 -16.10 -29.66
CA GLY A 443 -7.50 -15.45 -29.48
C GLY A 443 -8.08 -15.54 -28.06
N TYR A 444 -7.42 -16.27 -27.15
CA TYR A 444 -7.80 -16.32 -25.75
C TYR A 444 -7.09 -15.20 -24.97
N ARG A 445 -7.82 -14.57 -24.05
CA ARG A 445 -7.26 -13.65 -23.05
C ARG A 445 -6.96 -14.45 -21.79
N ILE A 446 -5.71 -14.44 -21.33
CA ILE A 446 -5.25 -15.22 -20.20
C ILE A 446 -4.64 -14.27 -19.17
N GLY A 447 -5.20 -14.25 -17.97
CA GLY A 447 -4.65 -13.49 -16.85
C GLY A 447 -3.46 -14.23 -16.23
N PRO A 448 -2.30 -13.58 -16.09
CA PRO A 448 -1.13 -14.20 -15.45
C PRO A 448 -1.42 -14.75 -14.06
N PHE A 449 -2.17 -14.01 -13.25
CA PHE A 449 -2.42 -14.36 -11.85
C PHE A 449 -3.11 -15.72 -11.66
N GLU A 450 -4.06 -16.06 -12.50
CA GLU A 450 -4.76 -17.35 -12.39
C GLU A 450 -3.82 -18.54 -12.63
N VAL A 451 -2.89 -18.38 -13.58
CA VAL A 451 -1.87 -19.39 -13.85
C VAL A 451 -0.84 -19.47 -12.72
N GLU A 452 -0.43 -18.31 -12.19
CA GLU A 452 0.48 -18.24 -11.04
C GLU A 452 -0.14 -18.88 -9.79
N SER A 453 -1.43 -18.63 -9.52
CA SER A 453 -2.14 -19.24 -8.40
C SER A 453 -2.19 -20.76 -8.53
N ALA A 454 -2.53 -21.28 -9.71
CA ALA A 454 -2.53 -22.72 -9.96
C ALA A 454 -1.14 -23.34 -9.78
N LEU A 455 -0.08 -22.67 -10.21
CA LEU A 455 1.28 -23.15 -10.02
C LEU A 455 1.70 -23.20 -8.54
N ILE A 456 1.31 -22.21 -7.74
CA ILE A 456 1.63 -22.13 -6.30
C ILE A 456 0.92 -23.23 -5.48
N GLU A 457 -0.20 -23.77 -5.96
CA GLU A 457 -0.86 -24.93 -5.32
C GLU A 457 0.01 -26.20 -5.35
N HIS A 458 0.99 -26.26 -6.24
CA HIS A 458 1.87 -27.42 -6.36
C HIS A 458 3.03 -27.36 -5.37
N ALA A 459 3.26 -28.42 -4.60
CA ALA A 459 4.26 -28.51 -3.52
C ALA A 459 5.70 -28.16 -3.94
N ALA A 460 6.03 -28.34 -5.23
CA ALA A 460 7.36 -28.00 -5.75
C ALA A 460 7.57 -26.51 -6.01
N VAL A 461 6.54 -25.66 -5.94
CA VAL A 461 6.60 -24.24 -6.32
C VAL A 461 6.58 -23.35 -5.09
N ALA A 462 7.65 -22.61 -4.87
CA ALA A 462 7.71 -21.58 -3.84
C ALA A 462 7.18 -20.23 -4.33
N GLU A 463 7.58 -19.83 -5.56
CA GLU A 463 7.10 -18.61 -6.20
C GLU A 463 6.93 -18.84 -7.70
N SER A 464 6.01 -18.12 -8.33
CA SER A 464 5.83 -18.12 -9.78
C SER A 464 5.55 -16.73 -10.32
N ALA A 465 6.01 -16.47 -11.53
CA ALA A 465 5.67 -15.29 -12.31
C ALA A 465 5.33 -15.71 -13.73
N VAL A 466 4.25 -15.19 -14.27
CA VAL A 466 3.74 -15.54 -15.60
C VAL A 466 3.71 -14.31 -16.49
N VAL A 467 4.26 -14.45 -17.69
CA VAL A 467 4.31 -13.39 -18.72
C VAL A 467 3.95 -13.97 -20.09
N SER A 468 3.70 -13.07 -21.05
CA SER A 468 3.63 -13.45 -22.46
C SER A 468 5.05 -13.74 -23.01
N SER A 469 5.12 -14.73 -23.89
CA SER A 469 6.33 -15.05 -24.65
C SER A 469 5.95 -15.18 -26.12
N PRO A 470 6.78 -14.71 -27.10
CA PRO A 470 6.44 -14.76 -28.50
C PRO A 470 6.32 -16.19 -29.02
N ASP A 471 5.38 -16.42 -29.96
CA ASP A 471 5.16 -17.70 -30.62
C ASP A 471 4.67 -17.50 -32.06
N ASP A 472 5.36 -18.09 -33.02
CA ASP A 472 5.11 -17.88 -34.46
C ASP A 472 3.70 -18.32 -34.89
N THR A 473 3.08 -19.26 -34.18
CA THR A 473 1.78 -19.83 -34.55
C THR A 473 0.63 -19.15 -33.82
N ARG A 474 0.87 -18.72 -32.57
CA ARG A 474 -0.18 -18.24 -31.65
C ARG A 474 -0.09 -16.75 -31.36
N GLY A 475 0.94 -16.06 -31.89
CA GLY A 475 1.29 -14.71 -31.55
C GLY A 475 1.99 -14.66 -30.19
N GLU A 476 1.28 -15.06 -29.15
CA GLU A 476 1.83 -15.17 -27.79
C GLU A 476 1.47 -16.51 -27.16
N VAL A 477 2.30 -16.97 -26.24
CA VAL A 477 2.03 -18.10 -25.36
C VAL A 477 2.35 -17.74 -23.91
N VAL A 478 1.73 -18.48 -23.01
CA VAL A 478 1.98 -18.35 -21.58
C VAL A 478 3.36 -18.93 -21.26
N LYS A 479 4.23 -18.14 -20.64
CA LYS A 479 5.50 -18.58 -20.05
C LYS A 479 5.50 -18.36 -18.55
N ALA A 480 5.90 -19.38 -17.78
CA ALA A 480 6.05 -19.32 -16.34
C ALA A 480 7.53 -19.36 -15.94
N PHE A 481 7.92 -18.44 -15.08
CA PHE A 481 9.18 -18.46 -14.34
C PHE A 481 8.89 -18.96 -12.92
N ILE A 482 9.62 -19.98 -12.48
CA ILE A 482 9.33 -20.71 -11.24
C ILE A 482 10.55 -20.73 -10.34
N VAL A 483 10.36 -20.33 -9.09
CA VAL A 483 11.28 -20.57 -7.98
C VAL A 483 10.81 -21.84 -7.27
N LEU A 484 11.68 -22.83 -7.19
CA LEU A 484 11.35 -24.12 -6.58
C LEU A 484 11.38 -24.05 -5.04
N ALA A 485 10.51 -24.83 -4.42
CA ALA A 485 10.53 -25.06 -2.99
C ALA A 485 11.80 -25.86 -2.58
N PRO A 486 12.27 -25.72 -1.32
CA PRO A 486 13.41 -26.47 -0.83
C PRO A 486 13.28 -27.97 -1.03
N GLY A 487 14.32 -28.61 -1.55
CA GLY A 487 14.35 -30.05 -1.81
C GLY A 487 13.93 -30.49 -3.22
N TYR A 488 13.36 -29.58 -4.01
CA TYR A 488 13.04 -29.86 -5.42
C TYR A 488 14.16 -29.40 -6.37
N LYS A 489 14.24 -30.06 -7.53
CA LYS A 489 15.18 -29.70 -8.61
C LYS A 489 14.43 -29.61 -9.92
N GLY A 490 14.79 -28.64 -10.75
CA GLY A 490 14.21 -28.47 -12.09
C GLY A 490 14.54 -29.65 -13.00
N SER A 491 13.54 -30.13 -13.73
CA SER A 491 13.68 -31.17 -14.74
C SER A 491 12.56 -31.05 -15.77
N ASP A 492 12.70 -31.72 -16.92
CA ASP A 492 11.65 -31.78 -17.96
C ASP A 492 10.41 -32.51 -17.43
N GLU A 493 10.60 -33.54 -16.59
CA GLU A 493 9.50 -34.27 -15.96
C GLU A 493 8.68 -33.36 -15.04
N LEU A 494 9.36 -32.59 -14.16
CA LEU A 494 8.69 -31.63 -13.29
C LEU A 494 8.00 -30.52 -14.10
N SER A 495 8.62 -30.03 -15.16
CA SER A 495 8.00 -29.05 -16.06
C SER A 495 6.69 -29.56 -16.64
N LYS A 496 6.65 -30.82 -17.10
CA LYS A 496 5.45 -31.46 -17.61
C LYS A 496 4.41 -31.68 -16.52
N GLU A 497 4.82 -32.10 -15.33
CA GLU A 497 3.95 -32.28 -14.17
C GLU A 497 3.23 -30.95 -13.81
N LEU A 498 3.98 -29.85 -13.74
CA LEU A 498 3.43 -28.51 -13.49
C LEU A 498 2.49 -28.04 -14.58
N GLN A 499 2.82 -28.26 -15.87
CA GLN A 499 1.93 -27.96 -16.98
C GLN A 499 0.62 -28.75 -16.89
N ASP A 500 0.70 -30.04 -16.57
CA ASP A 500 -0.48 -30.90 -16.45
C ASP A 500 -1.30 -30.54 -15.19
N HIS A 501 -0.65 -30.17 -14.09
CA HIS A 501 -1.31 -29.62 -12.91
C HIS A 501 -2.15 -28.39 -13.26
N VAL A 502 -1.57 -27.37 -13.91
CA VAL A 502 -2.31 -26.15 -14.33
C VAL A 502 -3.48 -26.49 -15.26
N LYS A 503 -3.33 -27.42 -16.20
CA LYS A 503 -4.44 -27.88 -17.06
C LYS A 503 -5.59 -28.51 -16.29
N ASN A 504 -5.30 -29.15 -15.16
CA ASN A 504 -6.30 -29.86 -14.36
C ASN A 504 -7.06 -28.92 -13.42
N VAL A 505 -6.40 -27.87 -12.90
CA VAL A 505 -7.00 -26.93 -11.94
C VAL A 505 -7.54 -25.67 -12.59
N THR A 506 -7.18 -25.39 -13.85
CA THR A 506 -7.68 -24.25 -14.63
C THR A 506 -8.25 -24.73 -15.99
N ALA A 507 -8.64 -23.79 -16.87
CA ALA A 507 -9.01 -24.14 -18.23
C ALA A 507 -7.78 -24.61 -19.03
N PRO A 508 -7.88 -25.71 -19.84
CA PRO A 508 -6.73 -26.29 -20.52
C PRO A 508 -5.93 -25.38 -21.44
N TYR A 509 -6.53 -24.30 -21.95
CA TYR A 509 -5.81 -23.34 -22.80
C TYR A 509 -4.88 -22.39 -22.01
N LYS A 510 -5.00 -22.33 -20.67
CA LYS A 510 -4.26 -21.41 -19.79
C LYS A 510 -2.89 -21.94 -19.36
N TYR A 511 -2.61 -23.24 -19.52
CA TYR A 511 -1.36 -23.81 -19.04
C TYR A 511 -0.12 -23.15 -19.67
N PRO A 512 0.98 -22.97 -18.91
CA PRO A 512 2.21 -22.41 -19.44
C PRO A 512 2.85 -23.36 -20.47
N ARG A 513 3.00 -22.88 -21.70
CA ARG A 513 3.65 -23.66 -22.77
C ARG A 513 5.15 -23.63 -22.66
N LYS A 514 5.69 -22.57 -22.08
CA LYS A 514 7.09 -22.42 -21.75
C LYS A 514 7.21 -22.31 -20.22
N LEU A 515 8.24 -22.96 -19.69
CA LEU A 515 8.50 -22.95 -18.25
C LEU A 515 10.01 -22.85 -18.03
N GLU A 516 10.43 -22.02 -17.08
CA GLU A 516 11.81 -21.82 -16.73
C GLU A 516 11.97 -21.81 -15.20
N PHE A 517 12.93 -22.59 -14.71
CA PHE A 517 13.30 -22.60 -13.31
C PHE A 517 14.38 -21.56 -13.06
N ILE A 518 14.20 -20.68 -12.10
CA ILE A 518 15.12 -19.60 -11.75
C ILE A 518 15.36 -19.57 -10.25
N ASP A 519 16.48 -19.00 -9.83
CA ASP A 519 16.85 -18.92 -8.40
C ASP A 519 16.02 -17.88 -7.65
N ALA A 520 15.64 -16.77 -8.30
CA ALA A 520 14.83 -15.71 -7.72
C ALA A 520 14.10 -14.92 -8.79
N LEU A 521 12.89 -14.46 -8.48
CA LEU A 521 12.11 -13.54 -9.33
C LEU A 521 12.62 -12.10 -9.16
N PRO A 522 12.68 -11.29 -10.25
CA PRO A 522 12.96 -9.87 -10.14
C PRO A 522 11.81 -9.18 -9.40
N LYS A 523 12.15 -8.41 -8.37
CA LYS A 523 11.17 -7.74 -7.51
C LYS A 523 11.46 -6.25 -7.42
N THR A 524 10.39 -5.48 -7.26
CA THR A 524 10.51 -4.08 -6.87
C THR A 524 11.01 -3.99 -5.44
N VAL A 525 11.43 -2.82 -5.02
CA VAL A 525 11.77 -2.50 -3.63
C VAL A 525 10.63 -2.85 -2.66
N SER A 526 9.39 -2.82 -3.12
CA SER A 526 8.21 -3.22 -2.33
C SER A 526 7.93 -4.72 -2.30
N GLY A 527 8.78 -5.54 -2.93
CA GLY A 527 8.61 -7.00 -3.03
C GLY A 527 7.69 -7.47 -4.15
N LYS A 528 7.10 -6.56 -4.95
CA LYS A 528 6.25 -6.92 -6.09
C LYS A 528 7.07 -7.45 -7.25
N ILE A 529 6.60 -8.50 -7.90
CA ILE A 529 7.23 -9.10 -9.08
C ILE A 529 7.25 -8.09 -10.23
N ARG A 530 8.41 -7.91 -10.86
CA ARG A 530 8.63 -7.03 -12.02
C ARG A 530 8.39 -7.80 -13.32
N ARG A 531 7.12 -8.11 -13.63
CA ARG A 531 6.75 -8.87 -14.84
C ARG A 531 7.22 -8.22 -16.12
N ILE A 532 7.27 -6.88 -16.16
CA ILE A 532 7.78 -6.15 -17.33
C ILE A 532 9.22 -6.55 -17.67
N GLU A 533 10.08 -6.72 -16.67
CA GLU A 533 11.48 -7.12 -16.87
C GLU A 533 11.58 -8.55 -17.44
N LEU A 534 10.79 -9.49 -16.90
CA LEU A 534 10.71 -10.85 -17.42
C LEU A 534 10.13 -10.89 -18.84
N ARG A 535 9.12 -10.07 -19.11
CA ARG A 535 8.52 -9.97 -20.46
C ARG A 535 9.50 -9.37 -21.47
N GLU A 536 10.18 -8.29 -21.12
CA GLU A 536 11.20 -7.68 -22.00
C GLU A 536 12.34 -8.65 -22.30
N GLN A 537 12.77 -9.45 -21.33
CA GLN A 537 13.76 -10.50 -21.53
C GLN A 537 13.28 -11.53 -22.57
N GLU A 538 12.01 -11.94 -22.53
CA GLU A 538 11.43 -12.90 -23.48
C GLU A 538 11.28 -12.33 -24.90
N TRP A 539 10.89 -11.06 -25.00
CA TRP A 539 10.64 -10.44 -26.31
C TRP A 539 11.91 -9.93 -26.99
N ASN A 540 13.02 -9.81 -26.26
CA ASN A 540 14.34 -9.39 -26.79
C ASN A 540 15.32 -10.56 -26.99
N SER A 541 14.96 -11.79 -26.57
CA SER A 541 15.74 -13.01 -26.78
C SER A 541 15.30 -13.72 -28.05
#